data_58afad9679394d9fc3cb6b91667c15e0
#
_entry.id   58afad9679394d9fc3cb6b91667c15e0
#
_cell.length_a   1.000
_cell.length_b   1.000
_cell.length_c   1.000
_cell.angle_alpha   90.00
_cell.angle_beta   90.00
_cell.angle_gamma   90.00
#
_symmetry.space_group_name_H-M   'P 1'
#
loop_
_entity.id
_entity.type
_entity.pdbx_description
1 polymer ?
#
loop_
_entity_poly.entity_id
_entity_poly.type
_entity_poly.pdbx_seq_one_letter_code
_entity_poly.pdbx_strand_id
1 'polypeptide(L)'
;MLRIMEKKIVIACDSYKGCLTSKEVNEALGKVKSEELKIGDREEVNRSVKNSFADAADIVTLEMSDGGDGMLDAFLSAMGGERVAMHAHDALMRWIDAEYGVVILTSNCLFQNKEEIPVAIIEIAQTAGLALIEPEQRNPMKATSWGVGEQILHAYRRGIRHFIVGLGGSATSDCGIGMLKTMGDDWKKIRKECSFVLASDVTNPLCGPNGAAHVFAPQKGANAKMVEMLDSKARKFAEVSKKHFAKELDEAHSSQDMIVDVSEMPGAGAAGGLGYAFLQYFHAEFHSGADLLLDAVGFEHLVADAKLVITGEGHSDKQTLMGKMPQKILERAKNANGAIPVWLISGGISDKEALLSAGFDKVIAVTPEDMPLEEAMKPETAKELLINIANNEIHNF
;
A
#
# COMPACT_ATOMS: atom_id res chain seq x y z
N MET A 1 -36.41 0.01 -27.01
CA MET A 1 -34.98 -0.15 -27.12
C MET A 1 -34.51 -0.59 -25.73
N LEU A 2 -34.40 -1.89 -25.49
CA LEU A 2 -33.89 -2.43 -24.20
C LEU A 2 -32.41 -2.08 -24.12
N ARG A 3 -32.04 -1.21 -23.17
CA ARG A 3 -30.65 -1.00 -22.75
C ARG A 3 -30.20 -2.36 -22.21
N ILE A 4 -29.31 -3.04 -22.92
CA ILE A 4 -28.55 -4.16 -22.34
C ILE A 4 -27.82 -3.53 -21.14
N MET A 5 -28.20 -3.93 -19.94
CA MET A 5 -27.53 -3.46 -18.73
C MET A 5 -26.15 -4.11 -18.74
N GLU A 6 -25.14 -3.32 -19.11
CA GLU A 6 -23.74 -3.73 -19.03
C GLU A 6 -23.46 -4.21 -17.59
N LYS A 7 -22.89 -5.41 -17.47
CA LYS A 7 -22.52 -5.98 -16.18
C LYS A 7 -21.20 -5.35 -15.76
N LYS A 8 -21.24 -4.36 -14.87
CA LYS A 8 -20.02 -3.78 -14.29
C LYS A 8 -19.43 -4.74 -13.26
N ILE A 9 -18.16 -5.11 -13.45
CA ILE A 9 -17.37 -5.94 -12.55
C ILE A 9 -16.18 -5.12 -12.06
N VAL A 10 -15.97 -5.07 -10.75
CA VAL A 10 -14.82 -4.38 -10.15
C VAL A 10 -13.86 -5.43 -9.60
N ILE A 11 -12.60 -5.39 -10.03
CA ILE A 11 -11.53 -6.29 -9.60
C ILE A 11 -10.50 -5.47 -8.84
N ALA A 12 -10.30 -5.80 -7.56
CA ALA A 12 -9.42 -5.09 -6.63
C ALA A 12 -8.66 -6.10 -5.74
N CYS A 13 -7.70 -6.81 -6.34
CA CYS A 13 -6.86 -7.78 -5.65
C CYS A 13 -5.53 -7.13 -5.23
N ASP A 14 -5.03 -7.52 -4.07
CA ASP A 14 -3.65 -7.23 -3.64
C ASP A 14 -2.64 -8.06 -4.45
N SER A 15 -1.37 -7.73 -4.30
CA SER A 15 -0.26 -8.47 -4.88
C SER A 15 -0.21 -9.91 -4.37
N TYR A 16 0.17 -10.85 -5.23
CA TYR A 16 0.54 -12.20 -4.81
C TYR A 16 2.03 -12.16 -4.48
N LYS A 17 2.32 -11.81 -3.22
CA LYS A 17 3.68 -11.48 -2.72
C LYS A 17 4.71 -12.50 -3.16
N GLY A 18 5.79 -12.03 -3.80
CA GLY A 18 6.85 -12.87 -4.34
C GLY A 18 6.52 -13.57 -5.68
N CYS A 19 5.36 -13.28 -6.29
CA CYS A 19 4.92 -13.88 -7.55
C CYS A 19 4.42 -12.81 -8.54
N LEU A 20 3.30 -12.15 -8.25
CA LEU A 20 2.66 -11.16 -9.15
C LEU A 20 2.36 -9.86 -8.42
N THR A 21 2.52 -8.73 -9.10
CA THR A 21 2.04 -7.43 -8.65
C THR A 21 0.50 -7.38 -8.64
N SER A 22 -0.09 -6.48 -7.87
CA SER A 22 -1.55 -6.24 -7.90
C SER A 22 -2.05 -5.97 -9.31
N LYS A 23 -1.34 -5.15 -10.08
CA LYS A 23 -1.62 -4.88 -11.49
C LYS A 23 -1.72 -6.15 -12.33
N GLU A 24 -0.69 -7.01 -12.27
CA GLU A 24 -0.66 -8.25 -13.04
C GLU A 24 -1.78 -9.22 -12.68
N VAL A 25 -2.13 -9.32 -11.38
CA VAL A 25 -3.25 -10.13 -10.90
C VAL A 25 -4.57 -9.61 -11.48
N ASN A 26 -4.82 -8.30 -11.33
CA ASN A 26 -6.06 -7.67 -11.76
C ASN A 26 -6.22 -7.70 -13.28
N GLU A 27 -5.15 -7.45 -14.04
CA GLU A 27 -5.13 -7.57 -15.50
C GLU A 27 -5.38 -9.02 -15.96
N ALA A 28 -4.83 -10.02 -15.27
CA ALA A 28 -5.04 -11.43 -15.61
C ALA A 28 -6.50 -11.85 -15.41
N LEU A 29 -7.11 -11.45 -14.28
CA LEU A 29 -8.52 -11.69 -13.99
C LEU A 29 -9.45 -10.87 -14.91
N GLY A 30 -9.01 -9.72 -15.39
CA GLY A 30 -9.76 -8.89 -16.35
C GLY A 30 -9.76 -9.42 -17.79
N LYS A 31 -8.90 -10.41 -18.12
CA LYS A 31 -8.82 -11.02 -19.47
C LYS A 31 -9.91 -12.09 -19.71
N VAL A 32 -11.14 -11.68 -19.65
CA VAL A 32 -12.28 -12.56 -20.05
C VAL A 32 -12.32 -12.68 -21.56
N LYS A 33 -12.31 -13.90 -22.10
CA LYS A 33 -12.41 -14.12 -23.55
C LYS A 33 -13.81 -13.70 -24.03
N SER A 34 -13.89 -12.73 -24.94
CA SER A 34 -15.05 -12.61 -25.82
C SER A 34 -15.07 -13.85 -26.72
N GLU A 35 -16.19 -14.58 -26.78
CA GLU A 35 -16.35 -15.65 -27.77
C GLU A 35 -16.16 -15.05 -29.16
N GLU A 36 -15.10 -15.45 -29.86
CA GLU A 36 -15.06 -15.32 -31.31
C GLU A 36 -16.15 -16.22 -31.91
N LEU A 37 -17.31 -15.64 -32.18
CA LEU A 37 -18.26 -16.25 -33.08
C LEU A 37 -17.57 -16.46 -34.43
N LYS A 38 -17.16 -17.69 -34.72
CA LYS A 38 -16.74 -18.12 -36.05
C LYS A 38 -17.94 -18.02 -36.98
N ILE A 39 -18.18 -16.83 -37.51
CA ILE A 39 -19.06 -16.62 -38.65
C ILE A 39 -18.18 -16.79 -39.90
N GLY A 40 -18.51 -17.80 -40.69
CA GLY A 40 -17.76 -18.20 -41.87
C GLY A 40 -17.53 -17.09 -42.89
N ASP A 41 -16.48 -17.30 -43.69
CA ASP A 41 -15.96 -16.50 -44.79
C ASP A 41 -16.97 -15.57 -45.50
N ARG A 42 -16.84 -14.26 -45.24
CA ARG A 42 -17.19 -13.18 -46.14
C ARG A 42 -16.36 -11.94 -45.84
N GLU A 43 -15.49 -11.60 -46.80
CA GLU A 43 -14.51 -10.51 -46.76
C GLU A 43 -15.07 -9.07 -46.81
N GLU A 44 -16.33 -8.81 -46.58
CA GLU A 44 -16.95 -7.48 -46.86
C GLU A 44 -17.64 -6.77 -45.67
N VAL A 45 -17.44 -7.19 -44.42
CA VAL A 45 -18.03 -6.51 -43.24
C VAL A 45 -16.98 -5.91 -42.30
N ASN A 46 -15.81 -5.57 -42.83
CA ASN A 46 -14.60 -5.33 -42.03
C ASN A 46 -14.37 -3.89 -41.61
N ARG A 47 -15.35 -3.02 -41.42
CA ARG A 47 -15.16 -1.67 -40.83
C ARG A 47 -16.22 -1.20 -39.83
N SER A 48 -17.36 -1.88 -39.69
CA SER A 48 -18.44 -1.45 -38.79
C SER A 48 -18.66 -2.35 -37.59
N VAL A 49 -18.04 -3.54 -37.55
CA VAL A 49 -18.29 -4.56 -36.51
C VAL A 49 -17.18 -4.60 -35.47
N LYS A 50 -16.05 -3.88 -35.66
CA LYS A 50 -14.96 -3.82 -34.69
C LYS A 50 -15.29 -3.11 -33.36
N ASN A 51 -16.44 -2.47 -33.25
CA ASN A 51 -16.88 -1.75 -32.06
C ASN A 51 -18.15 -2.32 -31.40
N SER A 52 -18.61 -3.51 -31.75
CA SER A 52 -19.93 -3.99 -31.27
C SER A 52 -19.94 -5.30 -30.48
N PHE A 53 -18.81 -5.88 -30.13
CA PHE A 53 -18.71 -7.08 -29.29
C PHE A 53 -17.66 -7.03 -28.17
N ALA A 54 -17.21 -5.82 -27.82
CA ALA A 54 -16.47 -5.59 -26.56
C ALA A 54 -17.41 -5.43 -25.35
N ASP A 55 -18.71 -5.72 -25.48
CA ASP A 55 -19.78 -5.18 -24.64
C ASP A 55 -20.49 -6.23 -23.77
N ALA A 56 -19.79 -7.25 -23.22
CA ALA A 56 -20.48 -8.18 -22.32
C ALA A 56 -20.31 -7.81 -20.81
N ALA A 57 -19.22 -7.16 -20.42
CA ALA A 57 -19.03 -6.63 -19.07
C ALA A 57 -18.11 -5.41 -19.09
N ASP A 58 -18.45 -4.37 -18.33
CA ASP A 58 -17.57 -3.25 -18.01
C ASP A 58 -16.67 -3.68 -16.85
N ILE A 59 -15.44 -4.07 -17.16
CA ILE A 59 -14.47 -4.55 -16.15
C ILE A 59 -13.58 -3.39 -15.74
N VAL A 60 -13.68 -3.01 -14.48
CA VAL A 60 -12.83 -2.00 -13.84
C VAL A 60 -11.81 -2.70 -12.94
N THR A 61 -10.53 -2.51 -13.22
CA THR A 61 -9.44 -3.04 -12.41
C THR A 61 -8.83 -1.94 -11.57
N LEU A 62 -8.62 -2.21 -10.27
CA LEU A 62 -7.97 -1.30 -9.33
C LEU A 62 -6.67 -1.93 -8.85
N GLU A 63 -5.56 -1.26 -9.09
CA GLU A 63 -4.29 -1.63 -8.45
C GLU A 63 -4.39 -1.31 -6.95
N MET A 64 -4.08 -2.29 -6.09
CA MET A 64 -4.22 -2.18 -4.64
C MET A 64 -2.88 -2.29 -3.94
N SER A 65 -2.75 -1.62 -2.79
CA SER A 65 -1.58 -1.72 -1.91
C SER A 65 -1.97 -1.44 -0.46
N ASP A 66 -1.31 -2.12 0.46
CA ASP A 66 -1.48 -1.96 1.92
C ASP A 66 -0.58 -0.86 2.53
N GLY A 67 0.03 -0.01 1.69
CA GLY A 67 1.01 1.01 2.10
C GLY A 67 2.46 0.52 2.02
N GLY A 68 2.67 -0.67 1.44
CA GLY A 68 3.97 -1.22 1.09
C GLY A 68 4.35 -0.96 -0.37
N ASP A 69 5.10 -1.91 -0.93
CA ASP A 69 5.54 -1.87 -2.33
C ASP A 69 4.34 -1.77 -3.29
N GLY A 70 4.44 -0.89 -4.30
CA GLY A 70 3.39 -0.66 -5.31
C GLY A 70 2.34 0.37 -4.91
N MET A 71 2.46 1.03 -3.75
CA MET A 71 1.53 2.10 -3.36
C MET A 71 1.59 3.28 -4.32
N LEU A 72 2.78 3.67 -4.75
CA LEU A 72 3.00 4.73 -5.72
C LEU A 72 2.28 4.43 -7.04
N ASP A 73 2.46 3.22 -7.56
CA ASP A 73 1.82 2.78 -8.80
C ASP A 73 0.30 2.76 -8.66
N ALA A 74 -0.21 2.25 -7.54
CA ALA A 74 -1.64 2.21 -7.27
C ALA A 74 -2.28 3.60 -7.23
N PHE A 75 -1.66 4.58 -6.53
CA PHE A 75 -2.16 5.95 -6.51
C PHE A 75 -2.10 6.62 -7.88
N LEU A 76 -1.00 6.48 -8.62
CA LEU A 76 -0.88 7.07 -9.95
C LEU A 76 -1.82 6.43 -10.98
N SER A 77 -2.04 5.12 -10.89
CA SER A 77 -3.00 4.39 -11.74
C SER A 77 -4.44 4.84 -11.47
N ALA A 78 -4.77 5.04 -10.20
CA ALA A 78 -6.12 5.38 -9.78
C ALA A 78 -6.48 6.85 -10.04
N MET A 79 -5.54 7.76 -9.84
CA MET A 79 -5.81 9.20 -9.80
C MET A 79 -5.14 9.98 -10.94
N GLY A 80 -4.29 9.32 -11.70
CA GLY A 80 -3.35 10.02 -12.58
C GLY A 80 -2.30 10.78 -11.77
N GLY A 81 -1.56 11.65 -12.43
CA GLY A 81 -0.54 12.47 -11.76
C GLY A 81 0.82 12.40 -12.43
N GLU A 82 1.80 12.96 -11.77
CA GLU A 82 3.19 13.03 -12.24
C GLU A 82 4.08 12.07 -11.45
N ARG A 83 4.89 11.29 -12.16
CA ARG A 83 5.99 10.53 -11.56
C ARG A 83 7.25 11.38 -11.59
N VAL A 84 7.82 11.69 -10.45
CA VAL A 84 8.95 12.58 -10.28
C VAL A 84 10.20 11.78 -9.99
N ALA A 85 11.09 11.67 -10.96
CA ALA A 85 12.40 11.04 -10.80
C ALA A 85 13.38 11.99 -10.09
N MET A 86 14.24 11.42 -9.25
CA MET A 86 15.30 12.13 -8.56
C MET A 86 16.48 11.21 -8.25
N HIS A 87 17.64 11.79 -7.98
CA HIS A 87 18.76 11.05 -7.41
C HIS A 87 18.73 11.16 -5.87
N ALA A 88 18.93 10.05 -5.20
CA ALA A 88 18.94 9.98 -3.74
C ALA A 88 19.96 8.93 -3.26
N HIS A 89 20.20 8.88 -1.95
CA HIS A 89 20.95 7.80 -1.33
C HIS A 89 20.03 6.66 -0.91
N ASP A 90 20.49 5.43 -1.12
CA ASP A 90 19.85 4.27 -0.50
C ASP A 90 20.19 4.14 0.98
N ALA A 91 19.66 3.09 1.63
CA ALA A 91 19.91 2.86 3.06
C ALA A 91 21.38 2.55 3.40
N LEU A 92 22.22 2.22 2.44
CA LEU A 92 23.67 2.02 2.59
C LEU A 92 24.50 3.22 2.09
N MET A 93 23.86 4.36 1.84
CA MET A 93 24.49 5.58 1.34
C MET A 93 25.10 5.46 -0.05
N ARG A 94 24.54 4.59 -0.93
CA ARG A 94 24.89 4.51 -2.33
C ARG A 94 23.94 5.42 -3.14
N TRP A 95 24.46 6.12 -4.14
CA TRP A 95 23.63 6.89 -5.08
C TRP A 95 22.78 5.98 -5.93
N ILE A 96 21.49 6.28 -5.97
CA ILE A 96 20.49 5.56 -6.77
C ILE A 96 19.53 6.52 -7.44
N ASP A 97 18.90 6.06 -8.50
CA ASP A 97 17.71 6.68 -9.05
C ASP A 97 16.51 6.26 -8.18
N ALA A 98 15.77 7.25 -7.73
CA ALA A 98 14.56 7.07 -6.93
C ALA A 98 13.43 7.94 -7.49
N GLU A 99 12.22 7.68 -7.07
CA GLU A 99 11.07 8.45 -7.53
C GLU A 99 10.01 8.60 -6.44
N TYR A 100 9.08 9.52 -6.66
CA TYR A 100 7.84 9.67 -5.91
C TYR A 100 6.74 10.18 -6.85
N GLY A 101 5.47 10.05 -6.44
CA GLY A 101 4.33 10.55 -7.21
C GLY A 101 3.88 11.92 -6.73
N VAL A 102 3.27 12.69 -7.63
CA VAL A 102 2.48 13.87 -7.27
C VAL A 102 1.10 13.70 -7.88
N VAL A 103 0.09 13.61 -7.03
CA VAL A 103 -1.33 13.53 -7.40
C VAL A 103 -2.06 14.79 -6.96
N ILE A 104 -3.19 15.08 -7.59
CA ILE A 104 -4.08 16.17 -7.17
C ILE A 104 -5.26 15.55 -6.43
N LEU A 105 -5.39 15.85 -5.13
CA LEU A 105 -6.56 15.45 -4.36
C LEU A 105 -7.60 16.57 -4.36
N THR A 106 -8.84 16.23 -4.69
CA THR A 106 -9.97 17.13 -4.67
C THR A 106 -10.87 16.81 -3.47
N SER A 107 -11.32 17.84 -2.76
CA SER A 107 -12.35 17.73 -1.71
C SER A 107 -12.08 16.62 -0.68
N ASN A 108 -10.91 16.61 -0.05
CA ASN A 108 -10.43 15.47 0.72
C ASN A 108 -10.59 15.67 2.23
N CYS A 109 -11.16 14.65 2.90
CA CYS A 109 -11.24 14.61 4.36
C CYS A 109 -9.86 14.38 5.03
N LEU A 110 -8.87 13.81 4.33
CA LEU A 110 -7.54 13.51 4.87
C LEU A 110 -6.78 14.77 5.30
N PHE A 111 -6.84 15.82 4.47
CA PHE A 111 -6.12 17.08 4.75
C PHE A 111 -7.07 18.25 5.10
N GLN A 112 -8.35 17.96 5.35
CA GLN A 112 -9.40 18.93 5.70
C GLN A 112 -9.47 20.15 4.74
N ASN A 113 -9.12 19.94 3.48
CA ASN A 113 -9.09 20.98 2.47
C ASN A 113 -10.26 20.82 1.48
N LYS A 114 -10.84 21.94 1.05
CA LYS A 114 -11.94 21.97 0.07
C LYS A 114 -11.47 22.29 -1.34
N GLU A 115 -10.20 22.61 -1.50
CA GLU A 115 -9.57 22.96 -2.78
C GLU A 115 -8.75 21.78 -3.31
N GLU A 116 -8.42 21.82 -4.59
CA GLU A 116 -7.46 20.90 -5.21
C GLU A 116 -6.07 21.13 -4.62
N ILE A 117 -5.48 20.10 -4.05
CA ILE A 117 -4.15 20.16 -3.44
C ILE A 117 -3.20 19.16 -4.07
N PRO A 118 -1.95 19.57 -4.36
CA PRO A 118 -0.91 18.65 -4.74
C PRO A 118 -0.40 17.87 -3.53
N VAL A 119 -0.38 16.55 -3.65
CA VAL A 119 0.05 15.62 -2.60
C VAL A 119 1.18 14.77 -3.14
N ALA A 120 2.30 14.70 -2.41
CA ALA A 120 3.38 13.77 -2.72
C ALA A 120 3.06 12.38 -2.16
N ILE A 121 3.14 11.37 -3.01
CA ILE A 121 3.05 9.95 -2.64
C ILE A 121 4.47 9.41 -2.57
N ILE A 122 4.94 9.10 -1.37
CA ILE A 122 6.30 8.64 -1.12
C ILE A 122 6.25 7.20 -0.59
N GLU A 123 6.90 6.29 -1.30
CA GLU A 123 7.26 4.98 -0.76
C GLU A 123 8.67 5.05 -0.19
N ILE A 124 8.82 4.81 1.10
CA ILE A 124 10.16 4.78 1.70
C ILE A 124 11.03 3.66 1.12
N ALA A 125 10.40 2.62 0.58
CA ALA A 125 11.09 1.50 -0.07
C ALA A 125 11.92 1.94 -1.30
N GLN A 126 11.57 3.06 -1.93
CA GLN A 126 12.33 3.61 -3.05
C GLN A 126 13.75 4.03 -2.67
N THR A 127 14.00 4.39 -1.42
CA THR A 127 15.32 4.83 -0.92
C THR A 127 15.81 4.02 0.28
N ALA A 128 14.90 3.57 1.14
CA ALA A 128 15.22 2.84 2.36
C ALA A 128 14.72 1.38 2.31
N GLY A 129 14.53 0.83 1.10
CA GLY A 129 13.92 -0.47 0.88
C GLY A 129 14.86 -1.65 1.18
N LEU A 130 14.27 -2.71 1.74
CA LEU A 130 14.98 -3.97 2.00
C LEU A 130 15.31 -4.70 0.69
N ALA A 131 14.49 -4.55 -0.33
CA ALA A 131 14.68 -5.14 -1.65
C ALA A 131 15.89 -4.54 -2.41
N LEU A 132 16.35 -3.32 -2.04
CA LEU A 132 17.52 -2.68 -2.61
C LEU A 132 18.84 -3.25 -2.08
N ILE A 133 18.77 -4.12 -1.06
CA ILE A 133 19.95 -4.61 -0.34
C ILE A 133 20.01 -6.14 -0.45
N GLU A 134 21.10 -6.62 -1.03
CA GLU A 134 21.38 -8.05 -1.09
C GLU A 134 21.37 -8.68 0.31
N PRO A 135 20.84 -9.90 0.48
CA PRO A 135 20.68 -10.52 1.79
C PRO A 135 21.96 -10.52 2.64
N GLU A 136 23.12 -10.70 2.03
CA GLU A 136 24.45 -10.74 2.68
C GLU A 136 24.92 -9.37 3.17
N GLN A 137 24.37 -8.31 2.60
CA GLN A 137 24.70 -6.91 2.94
C GLN A 137 23.73 -6.30 3.95
N ARG A 138 22.64 -7.00 4.29
CA ARG A 138 21.62 -6.50 5.23
C ARG A 138 22.20 -6.32 6.62
N ASN A 139 22.14 -5.09 7.10
CA ASN A 139 22.61 -4.74 8.44
C ASN A 139 21.85 -3.52 8.99
N PRO A 140 20.80 -3.71 9.82
CA PRO A 140 19.99 -2.61 10.31
C PRO A 140 20.73 -1.69 11.30
N MET A 141 21.91 -2.08 11.77
CA MET A 141 22.78 -1.21 12.58
C MET A 141 23.46 -0.11 11.76
N LYS A 142 23.57 -0.31 10.42
CA LYS A 142 24.23 0.60 9.48
C LYS A 142 23.26 1.28 8.54
N ALA A 143 22.13 0.63 8.26
CA ALA A 143 21.11 1.15 7.37
C ALA A 143 20.52 2.46 7.91
N THR A 144 20.32 3.43 7.01
CA THR A 144 19.85 4.78 7.35
C THR A 144 18.64 5.19 6.52
N SER A 145 17.77 5.98 7.12
CA SER A 145 16.61 6.63 6.47
C SER A 145 16.97 7.95 5.76
N TRP A 146 18.24 8.18 5.45
CA TRP A 146 18.74 9.42 4.84
C TRP A 146 17.98 9.79 3.55
N GLY A 147 17.86 8.85 2.61
CA GLY A 147 17.18 9.07 1.33
C GLY A 147 15.70 9.43 1.45
N VAL A 148 15.01 8.96 2.50
CA VAL A 148 13.63 9.38 2.79
C VAL A 148 13.58 10.90 3.05
N GLY A 149 14.56 11.42 3.79
CA GLY A 149 14.68 12.86 4.00
C GLY A 149 14.95 13.62 2.70
N GLU A 150 15.75 13.05 1.78
CA GLU A 150 16.00 13.65 0.47
C GLU A 150 14.73 13.70 -0.39
N GLN A 151 13.89 12.64 -0.39
CA GLN A 151 12.62 12.64 -1.11
C GLN A 151 11.67 13.74 -0.59
N ILE A 152 11.52 13.84 0.74
CA ILE A 152 10.66 14.86 1.36
C ILE A 152 11.18 16.27 1.06
N LEU A 153 12.49 16.51 1.20
CA LEU A 153 13.08 17.81 0.88
C LEU A 153 12.92 18.19 -0.59
N HIS A 154 13.07 17.23 -1.50
CA HIS A 154 12.90 17.45 -2.93
C HIS A 154 11.46 17.88 -3.25
N ALA A 155 10.45 17.15 -2.73
CA ALA A 155 9.05 17.50 -2.91
C ALA A 155 8.69 18.84 -2.23
N TYR A 156 9.19 19.09 -1.01
CA TYR A 156 9.01 20.36 -0.29
C TYR A 156 9.54 21.56 -1.09
N ARG A 157 10.73 21.45 -1.69
CA ARG A 157 11.34 22.49 -2.53
C ARG A 157 10.57 22.75 -3.82
N ARG A 158 9.82 21.75 -4.31
CA ARG A 158 8.88 21.89 -5.43
C ARG A 158 7.54 22.53 -5.03
N GLY A 159 7.38 22.92 -3.76
CA GLY A 159 6.18 23.57 -3.27
C GLY A 159 5.12 22.64 -2.69
N ILE A 160 5.36 21.32 -2.65
CA ILE A 160 4.43 20.35 -2.05
C ILE A 160 4.42 20.53 -0.53
N ARG A 161 3.23 20.47 0.06
CA ARG A 161 3.03 20.61 1.51
C ARG A 161 2.23 19.48 2.14
N HIS A 162 1.68 18.59 1.33
CA HIS A 162 0.90 17.45 1.77
C HIS A 162 1.55 16.16 1.28
N PHE A 163 1.68 15.19 2.18
CA PHE A 163 2.43 13.97 1.95
C PHE A 163 1.64 12.75 2.39
N ILE A 164 1.55 11.74 1.55
CA ILE A 164 1.18 10.37 1.93
C ILE A 164 2.44 9.52 1.84
N VAL A 165 2.82 8.90 2.95
CA VAL A 165 4.08 8.16 3.07
C VAL A 165 3.81 6.71 3.40
N GLY A 166 4.11 5.81 2.49
CA GLY A 166 4.06 4.37 2.70
C GLY A 166 5.28 3.88 3.46
N LEU A 167 5.05 3.19 4.58
CA LEU A 167 6.11 2.73 5.49
C LEU A 167 6.52 1.27 5.28
N GLY A 168 5.95 0.58 4.29
CA GLY A 168 6.27 -0.82 3.98
C GLY A 168 7.69 -1.01 3.44
N GLY A 169 8.16 -2.26 3.46
CA GLY A 169 9.39 -2.68 2.78
C GLY A 169 10.72 -2.16 3.35
N SER A 170 10.77 -1.53 4.54
CA SER A 170 11.96 -0.84 5.06
C SER A 170 13.13 -1.74 5.45
N ALA A 171 14.37 -1.31 5.15
CA ALA A 171 15.63 -1.91 5.59
C ALA A 171 16.17 -1.31 6.89
N THR A 172 15.66 -0.16 7.32
CA THR A 172 16.23 0.67 8.38
C THR A 172 15.71 0.33 9.77
N SER A 173 16.49 0.66 10.79
CA SER A 173 16.13 0.62 12.22
C SER A 173 16.80 1.79 12.96
N ASP A 174 16.84 2.96 12.32
CA ASP A 174 17.49 4.15 12.81
C ASP A 174 16.53 5.17 13.43
N CYS A 175 15.27 4.80 13.64
CA CYS A 175 14.21 5.64 14.21
C CYS A 175 13.99 6.96 13.43
N GLY A 176 14.29 6.99 12.13
CA GLY A 176 14.19 8.20 11.32
C GLY A 176 15.29 9.23 11.54
N ILE A 177 16.34 8.87 12.29
CA ILE A 177 17.46 9.79 12.56
C ILE A 177 18.15 10.23 11.25
N GLY A 178 18.30 9.34 10.28
CA GLY A 178 18.86 9.68 8.97
C GLY A 178 18.03 10.74 8.25
N MET A 179 16.72 10.54 8.20
CA MET A 179 15.75 11.50 7.61
C MET A 179 15.88 12.89 8.28
N LEU A 180 15.84 12.94 9.60
CA LEU A 180 15.96 14.21 10.33
C LEU A 180 17.31 14.90 10.11
N LYS A 181 18.41 14.13 10.05
CA LYS A 181 19.74 14.68 9.76
C LYS A 181 19.83 15.27 8.36
N THR A 182 19.23 14.63 7.37
CA THR A 182 19.18 15.14 5.99
C THR A 182 18.45 16.47 5.93
N MET A 183 17.35 16.61 6.67
CA MET A 183 16.58 17.84 6.71
C MET A 183 17.29 18.97 7.46
N GLY A 184 18.25 18.65 8.36
CA GLY A 184 18.92 19.65 9.17
C GLY A 184 17.90 20.54 9.90
N ASP A 185 18.09 21.85 9.86
CA ASP A 185 17.17 22.81 10.50
C ASP A 185 15.83 23.00 9.75
N ASP A 186 15.75 22.54 8.50
CA ASP A 186 14.52 22.66 7.69
C ASP A 186 13.37 21.81 8.25
N TRP A 187 13.65 20.77 9.06
CA TRP A 187 12.59 19.96 9.67
C TRP A 187 11.61 20.81 10.49
N LYS A 188 12.06 21.90 11.13
CA LYS A 188 11.20 22.81 11.91
C LYS A 188 10.21 23.58 11.03
N LYS A 189 10.64 23.97 9.81
CA LYS A 189 9.77 24.62 8.83
C LYS A 189 8.78 23.61 8.27
N ILE A 190 9.27 22.43 7.88
CA ILE A 190 8.46 21.32 7.34
C ILE A 190 7.37 20.93 8.34
N ARG A 191 7.71 20.80 9.65
CA ARG A 191 6.73 20.56 10.72
C ARG A 191 5.59 21.56 10.75
N LYS A 192 5.88 22.85 10.49
CA LYS A 192 4.89 23.92 10.55
C LYS A 192 4.06 24.08 9.27
N GLU A 193 4.66 23.76 8.14
CA GLU A 193 4.10 24.05 6.82
C GLU A 193 3.50 22.83 6.15
N CYS A 194 3.83 21.62 6.60
CA CYS A 194 3.44 20.40 5.93
C CYS A 194 2.56 19.51 6.80
N SER A 195 1.71 18.72 6.13
CA SER A 195 0.91 17.65 6.73
C SER A 195 1.35 16.30 6.20
N PHE A 196 1.42 15.32 7.08
CA PHE A 196 1.84 13.96 6.75
C PHE A 196 0.79 12.95 7.16
N VAL A 197 0.43 12.10 6.22
CA VAL A 197 -0.40 10.90 6.42
C VAL A 197 0.49 9.69 6.17
N LEU A 198 0.52 8.75 7.11
CA LEU A 198 1.33 7.54 7.05
C LEU A 198 0.45 6.36 6.66
N ALA A 199 0.77 5.70 5.56
CA ALA A 199 0.10 4.50 5.09
C ALA A 199 0.77 3.27 5.72
N SER A 200 0.15 2.69 6.74
CA SER A 200 0.65 1.47 7.40
C SER A 200 -0.39 0.89 8.35
N ASP A 201 -0.51 -0.43 8.37
CA ASP A 201 -1.35 -1.19 9.31
C ASP A 201 -0.56 -1.72 10.51
N VAL A 202 0.72 -1.33 10.66
CA VAL A 202 1.57 -1.71 11.79
C VAL A 202 1.16 -0.92 13.03
N THR A 203 0.89 -1.64 14.13
CA THR A 203 0.47 -1.06 15.43
C THR A 203 1.54 -1.17 16.52
N ASN A 204 2.71 -1.70 16.20
CA ASN A 204 3.79 -1.92 17.17
C ASN A 204 4.30 -0.61 17.75
N PRO A 205 4.60 -0.54 19.07
CA PRO A 205 5.29 0.60 19.68
C PRO A 205 6.74 0.69 19.24
N LEU A 206 7.42 1.77 19.57
CA LEU A 206 8.82 1.98 19.21
C LEU A 206 9.74 0.95 19.88
N CYS A 207 9.54 0.67 21.16
CA CYS A 207 10.45 -0.10 22.01
C CYS A 207 9.76 -1.27 22.70
N GLY A 208 10.57 -2.16 23.27
CA GLY A 208 10.13 -3.29 24.09
C GLY A 208 9.90 -4.58 23.29
N PRO A 209 9.38 -5.65 23.94
CA PRO A 209 9.26 -6.98 23.33
C PRO A 209 8.44 -6.97 22.02
N ASN A 210 7.45 -6.08 21.91
CA ASN A 210 6.62 -5.89 20.72
C ASN A 210 7.08 -4.67 19.89
N GLY A 211 8.22 -4.08 20.20
CA GLY A 211 8.74 -2.88 19.55
C GLY A 211 9.45 -3.16 18.23
N ALA A 212 9.80 -2.06 17.55
CA ALA A 212 10.42 -2.08 16.22
C ALA A 212 11.60 -3.03 16.07
N ALA A 213 12.50 -3.03 17.04
CA ALA A 213 13.74 -3.83 16.99
C ALA A 213 13.44 -5.33 17.13
N HIS A 214 12.65 -5.70 18.13
CA HIS A 214 12.37 -7.12 18.42
C HIS A 214 11.54 -7.79 17.31
N VAL A 215 10.56 -7.08 16.76
CA VAL A 215 9.63 -7.65 15.76
C VAL A 215 10.22 -7.59 14.36
N PHE A 216 10.85 -6.50 13.96
CA PHE A 216 11.19 -6.29 12.55
C PHE A 216 12.69 -6.33 12.22
N ALA A 217 13.60 -6.14 13.19
CA ALA A 217 15.02 -6.10 12.87
C ALA A 217 15.61 -7.47 12.45
N PRO A 218 15.14 -8.65 12.92
CA PRO A 218 15.65 -9.94 12.49
C PRO A 218 15.57 -10.15 10.96
N GLN A 219 14.45 -9.84 10.33
CA GLN A 219 14.29 -9.96 8.87
C GLN A 219 15.19 -9.01 8.07
N LYS A 220 15.70 -7.95 8.72
CA LYS A 220 16.65 -6.98 8.16
C LYS A 220 18.12 -7.37 8.42
N GLY A 221 18.37 -8.58 8.93
CA GLY A 221 19.69 -9.13 9.17
C GLY A 221 20.23 -8.90 10.60
N ALA A 222 19.40 -8.51 11.57
CA ALA A 222 19.83 -8.39 12.95
C ALA A 222 19.93 -9.74 13.66
N ASN A 223 21.06 -9.99 14.35
CA ASN A 223 21.14 -11.04 15.36
C ASN A 223 20.60 -10.54 16.73
N ALA A 224 20.44 -11.47 17.68
CA ALA A 224 19.86 -11.14 19.00
C ALA A 224 20.58 -9.96 19.71
N LYS A 225 21.92 -9.92 19.65
CA LYS A 225 22.69 -8.82 20.25
C LYS A 225 22.41 -7.48 19.57
N MET A 226 22.26 -7.47 18.24
CA MET A 226 21.90 -6.25 17.49
C MET A 226 20.48 -5.79 17.85
N VAL A 227 19.53 -6.70 18.05
CA VAL A 227 18.16 -6.37 18.45
C VAL A 227 18.15 -5.61 19.76
N GLU A 228 18.84 -6.11 20.81
CA GLU A 228 18.95 -5.43 22.09
C GLU A 228 19.61 -4.05 21.96
N MET A 229 20.65 -3.94 21.14
CA MET A 229 21.33 -2.66 20.90
C MET A 229 20.41 -1.66 20.17
N LEU A 230 19.63 -2.11 19.22
CA LEU A 230 18.68 -1.27 18.48
C LEU A 230 17.55 -0.79 19.38
N ASP A 231 16.96 -1.67 20.20
CA ASP A 231 15.93 -1.30 21.17
C ASP A 231 16.47 -0.25 22.19
N SER A 232 17.67 -0.49 22.72
CA SER A 232 18.32 0.48 23.62
C SER A 232 18.58 1.84 22.97
N LYS A 233 19.01 1.86 21.68
CA LYS A 233 19.19 3.11 20.93
C LYS A 233 17.87 3.83 20.69
N ALA A 234 16.82 3.09 20.36
CA ALA A 234 15.48 3.64 20.15
C ALA A 234 14.94 4.30 21.43
N ARG A 235 15.06 3.64 22.59
CA ARG A 235 14.72 4.21 23.91
C ARG A 235 15.47 5.50 24.18
N LYS A 236 16.79 5.49 23.98
CA LYS A 236 17.62 6.67 24.19
C LYS A 236 17.22 7.82 23.26
N PHE A 237 16.89 7.54 22.01
CA PHE A 237 16.43 8.55 21.08
C PHE A 237 15.08 9.14 21.51
N ALA A 238 14.12 8.29 21.94
CA ALA A 238 12.84 8.76 22.47
C ALA A 238 13.02 9.65 23.72
N GLU A 239 13.90 9.29 24.66
CA GLU A 239 14.21 10.10 25.83
C GLU A 239 14.81 11.48 25.47
N VAL A 240 15.71 11.52 24.47
CA VAL A 240 16.29 12.78 24.00
C VAL A 240 15.23 13.65 23.33
N SER A 241 14.41 13.07 22.47
CA SER A 241 13.31 13.76 21.79
C SER A 241 12.30 14.31 22.82
N LYS A 242 11.91 13.51 23.80
CA LYS A 242 11.02 13.93 24.90
C LYS A 242 11.56 15.16 25.64
N LYS A 243 12.83 15.16 26.00
CA LYS A 243 13.47 16.31 26.68
C LYS A 243 13.49 17.54 25.78
N HIS A 244 13.74 17.37 24.48
CA HIS A 244 13.76 18.46 23.51
C HIS A 244 12.38 19.13 23.41
N PHE A 245 11.33 18.35 23.22
CA PHE A 245 9.97 18.89 23.10
C PHE A 245 9.40 19.42 24.42
N ALA A 246 9.73 18.82 25.57
CA ALA A 246 9.36 19.37 26.87
C ALA A 246 9.92 20.79 27.07
N LYS A 247 11.19 21.03 26.67
CA LYS A 247 11.80 22.33 26.74
C LYS A 247 11.15 23.36 25.79
N GLU A 248 10.80 22.96 24.56
CA GLU A 248 10.07 23.83 23.63
C GLU A 248 8.70 24.26 24.19
N LEU A 249 7.99 23.38 24.89
CA LEU A 249 6.72 23.68 25.55
C LEU A 249 6.86 24.68 26.69
N ASP A 250 7.87 24.49 27.54
CA ASP A 250 8.15 25.41 28.65
C ASP A 250 8.49 26.82 28.14
N GLU A 251 9.29 26.90 27.08
CA GLU A 251 9.65 28.17 26.44
C GLU A 251 8.45 28.86 25.74
N ALA A 252 7.52 28.09 25.17
CA ALA A 252 6.35 28.62 24.48
C ALA A 252 5.23 29.11 25.42
N HIS A 253 5.30 28.85 26.72
CA HIS A 253 4.24 29.16 27.72
C HIS A 253 2.85 28.62 27.28
N SER A 254 2.83 27.53 26.53
CA SER A 254 1.61 27.00 25.95
C SER A 254 1.06 25.87 26.81
N SER A 255 -0.20 26.03 27.23
CA SER A 255 -0.95 25.06 28.00
C SER A 255 -1.69 24.04 27.10
N GLN A 256 -1.31 23.92 25.84
CA GLN A 256 -1.90 22.90 24.98
C GLN A 256 -1.37 21.51 25.35
N ASP A 257 -2.27 20.52 25.41
CA ASP A 257 -2.00 19.11 25.66
C ASP A 257 -1.13 18.48 24.53
N MET A 258 0.11 18.96 24.37
CA MET A 258 1.05 18.34 23.44
C MET A 258 1.56 17.04 24.04
N ILE A 259 1.34 15.94 23.35
CA ILE A 259 1.94 14.65 23.71
C ILE A 259 3.45 14.77 23.58
N VAL A 260 4.15 14.75 24.71
CA VAL A 260 5.61 14.91 24.76
C VAL A 260 6.36 13.66 24.34
N ASP A 261 5.70 12.51 24.36
CA ASP A 261 6.29 11.21 24.02
C ASP A 261 5.25 10.31 23.32
N VAL A 262 5.54 9.95 22.09
CA VAL A 262 4.70 9.10 21.25
C VAL A 262 5.28 7.68 21.09
N SER A 263 6.28 7.30 21.89
CA SER A 263 6.99 6.01 21.72
C SER A 263 6.10 4.79 21.92
N GLU A 264 5.05 4.91 22.73
CA GLU A 264 4.08 3.83 22.98
C GLU A 264 2.84 3.90 22.05
N MET A 265 2.74 4.92 21.19
CA MET A 265 1.62 5.03 20.26
C MET A 265 1.67 3.91 19.22
N PRO A 266 0.49 3.38 18.82
CA PRO A 266 0.40 2.45 17.71
C PRO A 266 1.07 3.01 16.45
N GLY A 267 1.92 2.18 15.82
CA GLY A 267 2.65 2.59 14.61
C GLY A 267 4.00 3.26 14.86
N ALA A 268 4.34 3.66 16.09
CA ALA A 268 5.63 4.25 16.39
C ALA A 268 6.81 3.36 15.99
N GLY A 269 6.64 2.02 16.05
CA GLY A 269 7.65 1.04 15.62
C GLY A 269 7.70 0.79 14.11
N ALA A 270 6.76 1.29 13.34
CA ALA A 270 6.72 1.07 11.90
C ALA A 270 8.02 1.54 11.23
N ALA A 271 8.46 0.78 10.22
CA ALA A 271 9.68 1.06 9.45
C ALA A 271 10.94 1.27 10.32
N GLY A 272 11.08 0.45 11.39
CA GLY A 272 12.23 0.53 12.26
C GLY A 272 12.29 1.82 13.09
N GLY A 273 11.13 2.34 13.47
CA GLY A 273 10.94 3.55 14.25
C GLY A 273 10.87 4.84 13.42
N LEU A 274 10.83 4.76 12.09
CA LEU A 274 10.56 5.92 11.25
C LEU A 274 9.16 6.49 11.55
N GLY A 275 8.15 5.60 11.84
CA GLY A 275 6.85 6.00 12.33
C GLY A 275 6.89 6.92 13.55
N TYR A 276 7.76 6.60 14.53
CA TYR A 276 8.01 7.47 15.68
C TYR A 276 8.50 8.86 15.27
N ALA A 277 9.46 8.94 14.34
CA ALA A 277 9.97 10.24 13.89
C ALA A 277 8.86 11.09 13.26
N PHE A 278 8.02 10.50 12.41
CA PHE A 278 6.90 11.21 11.81
C PHE A 278 5.86 11.67 12.84
N LEU A 279 5.49 10.80 13.79
CA LEU A 279 4.57 11.17 14.88
C LEU A 279 5.12 12.29 15.74
N GLN A 280 6.37 12.15 16.23
CA GLN A 280 6.97 13.05 17.21
C GLN A 280 7.39 14.39 16.61
N TYR A 281 7.96 14.36 15.40
CA TYR A 281 8.54 15.56 14.79
C TYR A 281 7.60 16.27 13.81
N PHE A 282 6.65 15.56 13.20
CA PHE A 282 5.78 16.14 12.16
C PHE A 282 4.29 16.03 12.46
N HIS A 283 3.89 15.49 13.61
CA HIS A 283 2.48 15.29 13.99
C HIS A 283 1.70 14.51 12.93
N ALA A 284 2.36 13.52 12.31
CA ALA A 284 1.75 12.71 11.27
C ALA A 284 0.60 11.86 11.83
N GLU A 285 -0.37 11.54 10.97
CA GLU A 285 -1.49 10.68 11.29
C GLU A 285 -1.32 9.32 10.59
N PHE A 286 -1.64 8.22 11.29
CA PHE A 286 -1.65 6.88 10.70
C PHE A 286 -3.01 6.57 10.11
N HIS A 287 -2.98 6.06 8.88
CA HIS A 287 -4.14 5.48 8.21
C HIS A 287 -3.75 4.14 7.59
N SER A 288 -4.71 3.25 7.45
CA SER A 288 -4.50 2.04 6.67
C SER A 288 -4.20 2.39 5.20
N GLY A 289 -3.17 1.79 4.63
CA GLY A 289 -2.82 2.02 3.22
C GLY A 289 -3.96 1.65 2.28
N ALA A 290 -4.65 0.55 2.58
CA ALA A 290 -5.82 0.11 1.84
C ALA A 290 -6.95 1.15 1.87
N ASP A 291 -7.31 1.65 3.06
CA ASP A 291 -8.39 2.62 3.21
C ASP A 291 -8.07 3.93 2.50
N LEU A 292 -6.82 4.41 2.61
CA LEU A 292 -6.37 5.61 1.90
C LEU A 292 -6.58 5.51 0.39
N LEU A 293 -6.25 4.36 -0.20
CA LEU A 293 -6.42 4.15 -1.62
C LEU A 293 -7.89 4.00 -2.00
N LEU A 294 -8.67 3.25 -1.23
CA LEU A 294 -10.10 3.09 -1.45
C LEU A 294 -10.87 4.41 -1.34
N ASP A 295 -10.47 5.29 -0.39
CA ASP A 295 -11.01 6.64 -0.27
C ASP A 295 -10.63 7.50 -1.48
N ALA A 296 -9.37 7.42 -1.91
CA ALA A 296 -8.87 8.19 -3.04
C ALA A 296 -9.61 7.87 -4.34
N VAL A 297 -9.94 6.59 -4.58
CA VAL A 297 -10.69 6.17 -5.77
C VAL A 297 -12.20 6.34 -5.65
N GLY A 298 -12.71 6.73 -4.48
CA GLY A 298 -14.16 6.80 -4.22
C GLY A 298 -14.84 5.45 -4.36
N PHE A 299 -14.26 4.41 -3.74
CA PHE A 299 -14.61 3.00 -3.95
C PHE A 299 -16.09 2.71 -3.79
N GLU A 300 -16.78 3.29 -2.81
CA GLU A 300 -18.21 3.10 -2.59
C GLU A 300 -19.05 3.56 -3.78
N HIS A 301 -18.70 4.70 -4.38
CA HIS A 301 -19.36 5.18 -5.59
C HIS A 301 -19.06 4.29 -6.79
N LEU A 302 -17.83 3.79 -6.88
CA LEU A 302 -17.41 2.91 -7.96
C LEU A 302 -18.17 1.58 -7.95
N VAL A 303 -18.43 1.00 -6.77
CA VAL A 303 -19.10 -0.30 -6.64
C VAL A 303 -20.62 -0.22 -6.51
N ALA A 304 -21.19 0.97 -6.33
CA ALA A 304 -22.63 1.13 -6.06
C ALA A 304 -23.55 0.48 -7.13
N ASP A 305 -23.14 0.51 -8.39
CA ASP A 305 -23.85 -0.08 -9.54
C ASP A 305 -23.20 -1.39 -10.07
N ALA A 306 -22.09 -1.83 -9.45
CA ALA A 306 -21.41 -3.04 -9.84
C ALA A 306 -22.29 -4.28 -9.59
N LYS A 307 -22.11 -5.30 -10.42
CA LYS A 307 -22.80 -6.60 -10.30
C LYS A 307 -21.95 -7.63 -9.56
N LEU A 308 -20.63 -7.42 -9.53
CA LEU A 308 -19.68 -8.29 -8.86
C LEU A 308 -18.47 -7.46 -8.43
N VAL A 309 -17.98 -7.72 -7.24
CA VAL A 309 -16.66 -7.28 -6.78
C VAL A 309 -15.78 -8.51 -6.58
N ILE A 310 -14.55 -8.45 -7.07
CA ILE A 310 -13.55 -9.50 -6.91
C ILE A 310 -12.38 -8.92 -6.15
N THR A 311 -11.95 -9.62 -5.12
CA THR A 311 -10.74 -9.31 -4.36
C THR A 311 -9.92 -10.57 -4.11
N GLY A 312 -8.70 -10.40 -3.63
CA GLY A 312 -7.80 -11.53 -3.36
C GLY A 312 -6.43 -11.09 -2.89
N GLU A 313 -5.64 -12.07 -2.51
CA GLU A 313 -4.24 -11.94 -2.08
C GLU A 313 -3.47 -13.23 -2.35
N GLY A 314 -2.16 -13.28 -2.08
CA GLY A 314 -1.36 -14.48 -2.32
C GLY A 314 -1.83 -15.70 -1.52
N HIS A 315 -2.21 -15.54 -0.26
CA HIS A 315 -2.78 -16.60 0.58
C HIS A 315 -3.81 -16.04 1.55
N SER A 316 -5.02 -16.59 1.52
CA SER A 316 -6.12 -16.19 2.41
C SER A 316 -6.44 -17.25 3.46
N ASP A 317 -6.54 -16.81 4.70
CA ASP A 317 -6.86 -17.59 5.88
C ASP A 317 -7.67 -16.75 6.89
N LYS A 318 -7.79 -17.19 8.15
CA LYS A 318 -8.42 -16.40 9.22
C LYS A 318 -7.75 -15.06 9.47
N GLN A 319 -6.47 -14.89 9.17
CA GLN A 319 -5.77 -13.60 9.32
C GLN A 319 -6.22 -12.60 8.28
N THR A 320 -6.72 -13.04 7.12
CA THR A 320 -7.37 -12.18 6.12
C THR A 320 -8.51 -11.39 6.75
N LEU A 321 -9.23 -11.99 7.73
CA LEU A 321 -10.35 -11.38 8.45
C LEU A 321 -9.90 -10.46 9.61
N MET A 322 -8.63 -10.13 9.71
CA MET A 322 -8.07 -9.24 10.73
C MET A 322 -7.68 -7.86 10.15
N GLY A 323 -8.48 -7.34 9.22
CA GLY A 323 -8.29 -6.01 8.64
C GLY A 323 -7.39 -5.95 7.41
N LYS A 324 -7.03 -7.11 6.79
CA LYS A 324 -6.29 -7.12 5.54
C LYS A 324 -7.15 -6.62 4.36
N MET A 325 -6.50 -6.33 3.24
CA MET A 325 -7.11 -5.80 2.02
C MET A 325 -8.41 -6.51 1.61
N PRO A 326 -8.48 -7.86 1.50
CA PRO A 326 -9.71 -8.49 1.04
C PRO A 326 -10.89 -8.26 1.99
N GLN A 327 -10.66 -8.24 3.32
CA GLN A 327 -11.72 -7.92 4.28
C GLN A 327 -12.23 -6.49 4.11
N LYS A 328 -11.34 -5.51 3.95
CA LYS A 328 -11.72 -4.11 3.77
C LYS A 328 -12.55 -3.91 2.50
N ILE A 329 -12.16 -4.55 1.41
CA ILE A 329 -12.94 -4.57 0.15
C ILE A 329 -14.33 -5.16 0.40
N LEU A 330 -14.42 -6.30 1.09
CA LEU A 330 -15.70 -6.93 1.43
C LEU A 330 -16.59 -5.98 2.23
N GLU A 331 -16.09 -5.43 3.32
CA GLU A 331 -16.82 -4.54 4.21
C GLU A 331 -17.31 -3.28 3.47
N ARG A 332 -16.45 -2.63 2.72
CA ARG A 332 -16.77 -1.41 1.96
C ARG A 332 -17.73 -1.66 0.81
N ALA A 333 -17.58 -2.78 0.08
CA ALA A 333 -18.53 -3.18 -0.95
C ALA A 333 -19.92 -3.46 -0.37
N LYS A 334 -20.00 -4.21 0.74
CA LYS A 334 -21.28 -4.51 1.41
C LYS A 334 -21.91 -3.26 2.04
N ASN A 335 -21.12 -2.31 2.52
CA ASN A 335 -21.63 -1.02 3.01
C ASN A 335 -22.21 -0.15 1.89
N ALA A 336 -21.59 -0.15 0.71
CA ALA A 336 -22.08 0.58 -0.46
C ALA A 336 -23.35 -0.04 -1.02
N ASN A 337 -23.42 -1.38 -1.11
CA ASN A 337 -24.54 -2.15 -1.58
C ASN A 337 -24.56 -3.54 -0.95
N GLY A 338 -25.40 -3.75 0.06
CA GLY A 338 -25.47 -5.00 0.82
C GLY A 338 -25.77 -6.26 -0.01
N ALA A 339 -26.38 -6.09 -1.18
CA ALA A 339 -26.74 -7.20 -2.08
C ALA A 339 -25.63 -7.56 -3.08
N ILE A 340 -24.55 -6.74 -3.19
CA ILE A 340 -23.50 -7.00 -4.17
C ILE A 340 -22.71 -8.26 -3.81
N PRO A 341 -22.55 -9.24 -4.72
CA PRO A 341 -21.69 -10.39 -4.49
C PRO A 341 -20.21 -9.97 -4.47
N VAL A 342 -19.48 -10.54 -3.50
CA VAL A 342 -18.03 -10.32 -3.36
C VAL A 342 -17.32 -11.67 -3.41
N TRP A 343 -16.45 -11.86 -4.40
CA TRP A 343 -15.67 -13.07 -4.55
C TRP A 343 -14.25 -12.87 -4.05
N LEU A 344 -13.74 -13.89 -3.34
CA LEU A 344 -12.35 -13.96 -2.92
C LEU A 344 -11.61 -14.95 -3.81
N ILE A 345 -10.61 -14.46 -4.56
CA ILE A 345 -9.75 -15.26 -5.43
C ILE A 345 -8.31 -15.10 -4.93
N SER A 346 -7.72 -16.16 -4.41
CA SER A 346 -6.39 -16.10 -3.78
C SER A 346 -5.50 -17.22 -4.25
N GLY A 347 -4.18 -16.98 -4.27
CA GLY A 347 -3.20 -17.98 -4.69
C GLY A 347 -3.37 -19.30 -3.95
N GLY A 348 -3.45 -19.26 -2.62
CA GLY A 348 -3.82 -20.37 -1.76
C GLY A 348 -4.93 -19.99 -0.79
N ILE A 349 -5.68 -20.96 -0.31
CA ILE A 349 -6.77 -20.75 0.65
C ILE A 349 -6.67 -21.77 1.77
N SER A 350 -6.70 -21.26 3.01
CA SER A 350 -6.97 -22.03 4.22
C SER A 350 -8.26 -21.52 4.86
N ASP A 351 -8.85 -22.30 5.77
CA ASP A 351 -10.05 -21.86 6.53
C ASP A 351 -11.24 -21.37 5.65
N LYS A 352 -11.46 -21.99 4.50
CA LYS A 352 -12.48 -21.59 3.51
C LYS A 352 -13.87 -21.32 4.12
N GLU A 353 -14.31 -22.16 5.08
CA GLU A 353 -15.59 -21.99 5.74
C GLU A 353 -15.68 -20.69 6.56
N ALA A 354 -14.57 -20.29 7.22
CA ALA A 354 -14.51 -19.02 7.94
C ALA A 354 -14.62 -17.83 7.01
N LEU A 355 -13.96 -17.89 5.84
CA LEU A 355 -14.02 -16.84 4.81
C LEU A 355 -15.44 -16.70 4.23
N LEU A 356 -16.10 -17.81 3.90
CA LEU A 356 -17.51 -17.78 3.46
C LEU A 356 -18.44 -17.24 4.56
N SER A 357 -18.23 -17.64 5.82
CA SER A 357 -19.02 -17.17 6.95
C SER A 357 -18.83 -15.68 7.24
N ALA A 358 -17.70 -15.10 6.85
CA ALA A 358 -17.43 -13.66 6.95
C ALA A 358 -18.19 -12.82 5.92
N GLY A 359 -18.77 -13.45 4.88
CA GLY A 359 -19.62 -12.76 3.91
C GLY A 359 -19.10 -12.75 2.48
N PHE A 360 -17.99 -13.44 2.16
CA PHE A 360 -17.61 -13.70 0.79
C PHE A 360 -18.60 -14.66 0.15
N ASP A 361 -19.18 -14.30 -0.98
CA ASP A 361 -20.18 -15.12 -1.67
C ASP A 361 -19.54 -16.32 -2.40
N LYS A 362 -18.27 -16.19 -2.78
CA LYS A 362 -17.48 -17.27 -3.38
C LYS A 362 -16.01 -17.15 -2.98
N VAL A 363 -15.36 -18.30 -2.75
CA VAL A 363 -13.95 -18.39 -2.33
C VAL A 363 -13.25 -19.41 -3.22
N ILE A 364 -12.28 -18.94 -4.03
CA ILE A 364 -11.59 -19.70 -5.08
C ILE A 364 -10.09 -19.69 -4.83
N ALA A 365 -9.49 -20.89 -4.73
CA ALA A 365 -8.04 -21.05 -4.77
C ALA A 365 -7.55 -21.07 -6.23
N VAL A 366 -6.52 -20.28 -6.51
CA VAL A 366 -5.89 -20.23 -7.85
C VAL A 366 -5.03 -21.46 -8.08
N THR A 367 -4.28 -21.86 -7.07
CA THR A 367 -3.39 -23.01 -7.13
C THR A 367 -4.16 -24.32 -6.98
N PRO A 368 -4.10 -25.25 -7.95
CA PRO A 368 -4.65 -26.61 -7.80
C PRO A 368 -4.00 -27.35 -6.63
N GLU A 369 -4.77 -28.23 -5.96
CA GLU A 369 -4.31 -28.96 -4.76
C GLU A 369 -3.07 -29.84 -5.00
N ASP A 370 -2.90 -30.35 -6.22
CA ASP A 370 -1.80 -31.24 -6.63
C ASP A 370 -0.59 -30.48 -7.21
N MET A 371 -0.65 -29.15 -7.34
CA MET A 371 0.45 -28.34 -7.89
C MET A 371 1.45 -27.96 -6.80
N PRO A 372 2.77 -28.23 -6.99
CA PRO A 372 3.80 -27.76 -6.08
C PRO A 372 3.82 -26.22 -5.97
N LEU A 373 4.03 -25.70 -4.77
CA LEU A 373 4.07 -24.24 -4.52
C LEU A 373 5.12 -23.54 -5.39
N GLU A 374 6.30 -24.16 -5.58
CA GLU A 374 7.36 -23.62 -6.42
C GLU A 374 6.91 -23.40 -7.88
N GLU A 375 6.07 -24.30 -8.41
CA GLU A 375 5.50 -24.17 -9.75
C GLU A 375 4.41 -23.10 -9.78
N ALA A 376 3.52 -23.11 -8.79
CA ALA A 376 2.44 -22.14 -8.67
C ALA A 376 2.94 -20.68 -8.52
N MET A 377 4.11 -20.48 -7.91
CA MET A 377 4.73 -19.18 -7.72
C MET A 377 5.53 -18.67 -8.94
N LYS A 378 5.62 -19.43 -10.03
CA LYS A 378 6.15 -18.89 -11.27
C LYS A 378 5.17 -17.89 -11.88
N PRO A 379 5.59 -16.66 -12.23
CA PRO A 379 4.67 -15.62 -12.72
C PRO A 379 3.82 -16.05 -13.93
N GLU A 380 4.42 -16.77 -14.86
CA GLU A 380 3.72 -17.29 -16.05
C GLU A 380 2.61 -18.28 -15.67
N THR A 381 2.92 -19.26 -14.81
CA THR A 381 1.97 -20.26 -14.32
C THR A 381 0.82 -19.59 -13.57
N ALA A 382 1.13 -18.67 -12.65
CA ALA A 382 0.13 -17.94 -11.89
C ALA A 382 -0.80 -17.13 -12.79
N LYS A 383 -0.26 -16.43 -13.82
CA LYS A 383 -1.07 -15.68 -14.80
C LYS A 383 -1.98 -16.59 -15.62
N GLU A 384 -1.49 -17.74 -16.09
CA GLU A 384 -2.32 -18.70 -16.81
C GLU A 384 -3.46 -19.25 -15.96
N LEU A 385 -3.22 -19.58 -14.70
CA LEU A 385 -4.23 -20.04 -13.77
C LEU A 385 -5.30 -18.97 -13.51
N LEU A 386 -4.91 -17.71 -13.31
CA LEU A 386 -5.84 -16.58 -13.15
C LEU A 386 -6.70 -16.36 -14.39
N ILE A 387 -6.13 -16.41 -15.59
CA ILE A 387 -6.86 -16.28 -16.86
C ILE A 387 -7.85 -17.45 -17.01
N ASN A 388 -7.48 -18.66 -16.60
CA ASN A 388 -8.40 -19.80 -16.64
C ASN A 388 -9.59 -19.61 -15.70
N ILE A 389 -9.38 -19.07 -14.50
CA ILE A 389 -10.46 -18.70 -13.58
C ILE A 389 -11.35 -17.60 -14.19
N ALA A 390 -10.76 -16.57 -14.79
CA ALA A 390 -11.51 -15.51 -15.45
C ALA A 390 -12.46 -16.09 -16.53
N ASN A 391 -11.96 -16.98 -17.37
CA ASN A 391 -12.75 -17.59 -18.45
C ASN A 391 -13.81 -18.59 -17.95
N ASN A 392 -13.55 -19.33 -16.87
CA ASN A 392 -14.44 -20.37 -16.41
C ASN A 392 -15.48 -19.88 -15.40
N GLU A 393 -15.14 -18.88 -14.59
CA GLU A 393 -15.94 -18.45 -13.47
C GLU A 393 -16.55 -17.05 -13.68
N ILE A 394 -15.73 -16.08 -14.13
CA ILE A 394 -16.18 -14.69 -14.30
C ILE A 394 -17.00 -14.54 -15.57
N HIS A 395 -16.58 -15.18 -16.66
CA HIS A 395 -17.32 -15.16 -17.93
C HIS A 395 -18.76 -15.71 -17.80
N ASN A 396 -18.95 -16.69 -16.92
CA ASN A 396 -20.24 -17.35 -16.71
C ASN A 396 -21.11 -16.68 -15.63
N PHE A 397 -20.63 -15.59 -14.99
CA PHE A 397 -21.39 -14.81 -14.03
C PHE A 397 -22.32 -13.81 -14.72
#